data_b80fdb82c22a1fc495f67534d6299148
#
_entry.id   b80fdb82c22a1fc495f67534d6299148
#
_cell.length_a   1.000
_cell.length_b   1.000
_cell.length_c   1.000
_cell.angle_alpha   90.00
_cell.angle_beta   90.00
_cell.angle_gamma   90.00
#
_symmetry.space_group_name_H-M   'P 1'
#
loop_
_entity.id
_entity.type
_entity.pdbx_description
1 polymer ?
#
loop_
_entity_poly.entity_id
_entity_poly.type
_entity_poly.pdbx_seq_one_letter_code
_entity_poly.pdbx_strand_id
1 'polypeptide(L)'
;VRDTIEYIMPSLMRIFTTHNNTAEFEPQGPEDVEMAQQATDYVNYVFNKQNNGFKILYDAFKDALISKTGVIKHFWEEKTEVSHETYENLTEIEYQSILANDDLEVVEHTEITVMKQQVDDYGNLISPKIVEHDVKVKKTTTDGQVRILSVPPEEFLISRRATSIEDASFVCHRVKKSVSDLILEGYSKSVVDDLPTYTQNNAEWNEERQARFSFDEDSVPAEEGKGPSRKVWLEEC
;
A
#
# COMPACT_ATOMS: atom_id res chain seq x y z
N VAL A 1 31.41 -2.87 -18.00
CA VAL A 1 29.97 -2.51 -18.04
C VAL A 1 29.56 -1.86 -16.71
N ARG A 2 29.70 -2.53 -15.55
CA ARG A 2 29.30 -2.00 -14.24
C ARG A 2 29.88 -0.61 -13.96
N ASP A 3 31.19 -0.44 -14.08
CA ASP A 3 31.87 0.82 -13.79
C ASP A 3 31.39 1.96 -14.71
N THR A 4 31.07 1.63 -15.97
CA THR A 4 30.53 2.59 -16.94
C THR A 4 29.13 3.05 -16.53
N ILE A 5 28.29 2.14 -16.07
CA ILE A 5 26.94 2.46 -15.60
C ILE A 5 27.01 3.34 -14.35
N GLU A 6 27.85 2.97 -13.37
CA GLU A 6 28.03 3.75 -12.15
C GLU A 6 28.59 5.16 -12.42
N TYR A 7 29.35 5.32 -13.48
CA TYR A 7 29.85 6.63 -13.91
C TYR A 7 28.77 7.50 -14.59
N ILE A 8 27.84 6.89 -15.34
CA ILE A 8 26.79 7.61 -16.06
C ILE A 8 25.62 7.95 -15.13
N MET A 9 25.29 7.09 -14.17
CA MET A 9 24.14 7.23 -13.28
C MET A 9 24.03 8.59 -12.58
N PRO A 10 25.11 9.16 -11.97
CA PRO A 10 25.00 10.46 -11.32
C PRO A 10 24.63 11.59 -12.28
N SER A 11 25.14 11.55 -13.50
CA SER A 11 24.86 12.56 -14.53
C SER A 11 23.40 12.45 -15.00
N LEU A 12 22.91 11.23 -15.19
CA LEU A 12 21.54 10.96 -15.59
C LEU A 12 20.55 11.37 -14.48
N MET A 13 20.80 10.96 -13.24
CA MET A 13 19.98 11.33 -12.09
C MET A 13 19.92 12.85 -11.91
N ARG A 14 21.04 13.55 -12.11
CA ARG A 14 21.11 15.01 -11.99
C ARG A 14 20.12 15.72 -12.91
N ILE A 15 19.89 15.21 -14.11
CA ILE A 15 18.96 15.83 -15.08
C ILE A 15 17.54 15.87 -14.49
N PHE A 16 17.10 14.78 -13.82
CA PHE A 16 15.74 14.63 -13.32
C PHE A 16 15.55 15.09 -11.87
N THR A 17 16.65 15.28 -11.11
CA THR A 17 16.55 15.62 -9.68
C THR A 17 17.10 17.00 -9.33
N THR A 18 17.63 17.77 -10.30
CA THR A 18 18.14 19.12 -10.06
C THR A 18 17.03 20.08 -9.63
N HIS A 19 15.83 19.89 -10.16
CA HIS A 19 14.64 20.66 -9.80
C HIS A 19 13.65 19.72 -9.11
N ASN A 20 12.89 20.26 -8.17
CA ASN A 20 11.85 19.47 -7.49
C ASN A 20 10.67 19.08 -8.42
N ASN A 21 10.65 19.65 -9.63
CA ASN A 21 9.64 19.35 -10.63
C ASN A 21 10.16 18.31 -11.61
N THR A 22 9.71 17.08 -11.43
CA THR A 22 9.98 15.96 -12.35
C THR A 22 9.03 15.98 -13.54
N ALA A 23 7.80 16.49 -13.33
CA ALA A 23 6.79 16.69 -14.34
C ALA A 23 6.26 18.13 -14.28
N GLU A 24 5.89 18.69 -15.43
CA GLU A 24 5.31 20.01 -15.55
C GLU A 24 4.13 19.97 -16.51
N PHE A 25 3.00 20.51 -16.08
CA PHE A 25 1.79 20.64 -16.90
C PHE A 25 1.76 21.99 -17.54
N GLU A 26 1.67 22.02 -18.87
CA GLU A 26 1.54 23.26 -19.64
C GLU A 26 0.07 23.63 -19.81
N PRO A 27 -0.34 24.87 -19.47
CA PRO A 27 -1.71 25.32 -19.69
C PRO A 27 -2.00 25.45 -21.18
N GLN A 28 -3.19 25.02 -21.60
CA GLN A 28 -3.63 25.16 -23.00
C GLN A 28 -4.33 26.49 -23.27
N GLY A 29 -4.83 27.14 -22.23
CA GLY A 29 -5.50 28.43 -22.30
C GLY A 29 -5.21 29.31 -21.08
N PRO A 30 -5.53 30.60 -21.15
CA PRO A 30 -5.32 31.50 -20.02
C PRO A 30 -6.10 31.11 -18.75
N GLU A 31 -7.24 30.44 -18.92
CA GLU A 31 -8.10 29.93 -17.86
C GLU A 31 -7.52 28.73 -17.13
N ASP A 32 -6.60 27.99 -17.77
CA ASP A 32 -6.06 26.74 -17.23
C ASP A 32 -4.75 26.92 -16.45
N VAL A 33 -4.21 28.15 -16.38
CA VAL A 33 -2.89 28.42 -15.78
C VAL A 33 -2.82 27.99 -14.32
N GLU A 34 -3.83 28.33 -13.53
CA GLU A 34 -3.88 27.99 -12.12
C GLU A 34 -4.04 26.46 -11.90
N MET A 35 -4.88 25.82 -12.71
CA MET A 35 -5.08 24.37 -12.66
C MET A 35 -3.82 23.61 -13.08
N ALA A 36 -3.12 24.06 -14.12
CA ALA A 36 -1.86 23.46 -14.56
C ALA A 36 -0.77 23.54 -13.47
N GLN A 37 -0.71 24.68 -12.76
CA GLN A 37 0.22 24.83 -11.63
C GLN A 37 -0.13 23.89 -10.48
N GLN A 38 -1.41 23.81 -10.09
CA GLN A 38 -1.86 22.90 -9.03
C GLN A 38 -1.60 21.44 -9.41
N ALA A 39 -1.85 21.06 -10.67
CA ALA A 39 -1.58 19.72 -11.16
C ALA A 39 -0.07 19.39 -11.11
N THR A 40 0.76 20.36 -11.51
CA THR A 40 2.23 20.24 -11.43
C THR A 40 2.68 20.00 -9.98
N ASP A 41 2.23 20.82 -9.05
CA ASP A 41 2.62 20.72 -7.65
C ASP A 41 2.14 19.42 -7.02
N TYR A 42 0.90 19.01 -7.30
CA TYR A 42 0.32 17.77 -6.77
C TYR A 42 1.02 16.52 -7.31
N VAL A 43 1.24 16.43 -8.61
CA VAL A 43 1.92 15.25 -9.21
C VAL A 43 3.36 15.13 -8.71
N ASN A 44 4.09 16.24 -8.59
CA ASN A 44 5.43 16.23 -8.03
C ASN A 44 5.45 15.86 -6.55
N TYR A 45 4.45 16.29 -5.77
CA TYR A 45 4.29 15.86 -4.38
C TYR A 45 4.05 14.34 -4.27
N VAL A 46 3.11 13.81 -5.05
CA VAL A 46 2.81 12.36 -5.09
C VAL A 46 4.04 11.56 -5.48
N PHE A 47 4.75 11.98 -6.53
CA PHE A 47 5.92 11.27 -7.03
C PHE A 47 7.10 11.35 -6.06
N ASN A 48 7.49 12.56 -5.63
CA ASN A 48 8.72 12.75 -4.87
C ASN A 48 8.57 12.50 -3.37
N LYS A 49 7.39 12.80 -2.78
CA LYS A 49 7.17 12.73 -1.33
C LYS A 49 6.46 11.45 -0.90
N GLN A 50 5.37 11.10 -1.58
CA GLN A 50 4.62 9.89 -1.22
C GLN A 50 5.32 8.61 -1.69
N ASN A 51 5.95 8.64 -2.87
CA ASN A 51 6.50 7.45 -3.52
C ASN A 51 8.03 7.37 -3.59
N ASN A 52 8.78 8.30 -3.00
CA ASN A 52 10.24 8.34 -3.09
C ASN A 52 10.75 8.29 -4.55
N GLY A 53 10.35 9.29 -5.36
CA GLY A 53 10.64 9.37 -6.78
C GLY A 53 12.11 9.22 -7.15
N PHE A 54 13.03 9.71 -6.29
CA PHE A 54 14.46 9.52 -6.51
C PHE A 54 14.86 8.04 -6.62
N LYS A 55 14.38 7.21 -5.70
CA LYS A 55 14.67 5.77 -5.70
C LYS A 55 14.07 5.08 -6.93
N ILE A 56 12.84 5.41 -7.27
CA ILE A 56 12.15 4.84 -8.43
C ILE A 56 12.92 5.15 -9.72
N LEU A 57 13.32 6.40 -9.93
CA LEU A 57 14.12 6.80 -11.09
C LEU A 57 15.48 6.11 -11.12
N TYR A 58 16.15 6.05 -9.95
CA TYR A 58 17.45 5.39 -9.86
C TYR A 58 17.37 3.92 -10.25
N ASP A 59 16.40 3.18 -9.69
CA ASP A 59 16.24 1.75 -9.96
C ASP A 59 15.83 1.52 -11.42
N ALA A 60 14.85 2.26 -11.94
CA ALA A 60 14.42 2.13 -13.33
C ALA A 60 15.52 2.47 -14.36
N PHE A 61 16.31 3.52 -14.14
CA PHE A 61 17.42 3.85 -15.02
C PHE A 61 18.55 2.83 -14.95
N LYS A 62 18.83 2.32 -13.75
CA LYS A 62 19.84 1.27 -13.58
C LYS A 62 19.44 0.01 -14.32
N ASP A 63 18.19 -0.41 -14.19
CA ASP A 63 17.65 -1.56 -14.90
C ASP A 63 17.66 -1.34 -16.42
N ALA A 64 17.27 -0.16 -16.87
CA ALA A 64 17.33 0.19 -18.30
C ALA A 64 18.76 0.16 -18.87
N LEU A 65 19.75 0.60 -18.11
CA LEU A 65 21.15 0.57 -18.53
C LEU A 65 21.75 -0.85 -18.53
N ILE A 66 21.30 -1.72 -17.63
CA ILE A 66 21.77 -3.12 -17.54
C ILE A 66 21.02 -4.01 -18.53
N SER A 67 19.69 -4.00 -18.46
CA SER A 67 18.80 -4.95 -19.15
C SER A 67 18.15 -4.37 -20.40
N LYS A 68 18.43 -3.11 -20.75
CA LYS A 68 17.85 -2.31 -21.84
C LYS A 68 16.36 -2.00 -21.64
N THR A 69 15.80 -2.36 -20.51
CA THR A 69 14.39 -2.13 -20.18
C THR A 69 14.27 -1.71 -18.72
N GLY A 70 13.64 -0.57 -18.48
CA GLY A 70 13.21 -0.13 -17.15
C GLY A 70 11.69 -0.14 -17.11
N VAL A 71 11.11 -0.73 -16.09
CA VAL A 71 9.66 -0.87 -15.93
C VAL A 71 9.21 -0.14 -14.68
N ILE A 72 8.21 0.71 -14.83
CA ILE A 72 7.56 1.40 -13.72
C ILE A 72 6.09 1.00 -13.73
N LYS A 73 5.58 0.60 -12.56
CA LYS A 73 4.18 0.27 -12.32
C LYS A 73 3.58 1.36 -11.45
N HIS A 74 2.38 1.80 -11.78
CA HIS A 74 1.57 2.64 -10.91
C HIS A 74 0.19 2.02 -10.73
N PHE A 75 -0.35 2.16 -9.53
CA PHE A 75 -1.68 1.65 -9.18
C PHE A 75 -2.25 2.42 -7.99
N TRP A 76 -3.54 2.27 -7.79
CA TRP A 76 -4.20 2.78 -6.60
C TRP A 76 -4.09 1.75 -5.49
N GLU A 77 -3.58 2.17 -4.33
CA GLU A 77 -3.48 1.34 -3.13
C GLU A 77 -4.46 1.89 -2.08
N GLU A 78 -5.32 1.04 -1.58
CA GLU A 78 -6.17 1.34 -0.43
C GLU A 78 -5.57 0.68 0.80
N LYS A 79 -5.30 1.50 1.81
CA LYS A 79 -4.78 1.04 3.08
C LYS A 79 -5.83 1.25 4.16
N THR A 80 -6.29 0.16 4.73
CA THR A 80 -7.21 0.19 5.85
C THR A 80 -6.42 0.09 7.15
N GLU A 81 -6.50 1.13 7.96
CA GLU A 81 -5.91 1.17 9.30
C GLU A 81 -7.02 0.98 10.33
N VAL A 82 -6.77 0.06 11.27
CA VAL A 82 -7.68 -0.21 12.37
C VAL A 82 -7.02 0.29 13.65
N SER A 83 -7.67 1.22 14.33
CA SER A 83 -7.28 1.70 15.64
C SER A 83 -8.37 1.43 16.67
N HIS A 84 -7.98 1.28 17.93
CA HIS A 84 -8.90 1.12 19.05
C HIS A 84 -8.83 2.37 19.91
N GLU A 85 -9.97 3.00 20.14
CA GLU A 85 -10.10 4.18 20.99
C GLU A 85 -11.05 3.85 22.15
N THR A 86 -10.77 4.39 23.34
CA THR A 86 -11.62 4.23 24.52
C THR A 86 -12.13 5.59 24.94
N TYR A 87 -13.43 5.71 25.09
CA TYR A 87 -14.11 6.91 25.58
C TYR A 87 -14.76 6.58 26.92
N GLU A 88 -14.55 7.42 27.90
CA GLU A 88 -15.06 7.25 29.28
C GLU A 88 -15.98 8.40 29.64
N ASN A 89 -16.97 8.13 30.48
CA ASN A 89 -17.93 9.11 31.02
C ASN A 89 -18.71 9.88 29.95
N LEU A 90 -19.07 9.22 28.86
CA LEU A 90 -19.87 9.82 27.80
C LEU A 90 -21.31 10.04 28.26
N THR A 91 -21.87 11.17 27.87
CA THR A 91 -23.31 11.42 27.98
C THR A 91 -24.07 10.61 26.92
N GLU A 92 -25.37 10.41 27.11
CA GLU A 92 -26.25 9.71 26.16
C GLU A 92 -26.16 10.32 24.73
N ILE A 93 -26.05 11.66 24.64
CA ILE A 93 -25.96 12.36 23.35
C ILE A 93 -24.64 12.06 22.64
N GLU A 94 -23.52 12.07 23.38
CA GLU A 94 -22.22 11.75 22.84
C GLU A 94 -22.10 10.28 22.42
N TYR A 95 -22.69 9.38 23.21
CA TYR A 95 -22.77 7.97 22.86
C TYR A 95 -23.57 7.73 21.58
N GLN A 96 -24.71 8.40 21.42
CA GLN A 96 -25.49 8.32 20.18
C GLN A 96 -24.76 8.92 18.97
N SER A 97 -23.94 9.96 19.18
CA SER A 97 -23.06 10.47 18.12
C SER A 97 -22.03 9.44 17.65
N ILE A 98 -21.48 8.65 18.57
CA ILE A 98 -20.56 7.56 18.23
C ILE A 98 -21.27 6.47 17.44
N LEU A 99 -22.50 6.08 17.85
CA LEU A 99 -23.30 5.08 17.16
C LEU A 99 -23.74 5.52 15.75
N ALA A 100 -23.86 6.82 15.51
CA ALA A 100 -24.22 7.39 14.22
C ALA A 100 -23.04 7.51 13.24
N ASN A 101 -21.83 7.25 13.71
CA ASN A 101 -20.62 7.34 12.87
C ASN A 101 -20.28 5.98 12.28
N ASP A 102 -20.42 5.84 10.97
CA ASP A 102 -20.18 4.60 10.23
C ASP A 102 -18.71 4.11 10.30
N ASP A 103 -17.75 5.00 10.60
CA ASP A 103 -16.33 4.65 10.73
C ASP A 103 -15.98 4.01 12.09
N LEU A 104 -16.91 4.04 13.04
CA LEU A 104 -16.71 3.57 14.41
C LEU A 104 -17.59 2.35 14.71
N GLU A 105 -16.97 1.24 15.00
CA GLU A 105 -17.64 0.01 15.46
C GLU A 105 -17.47 -0.14 16.96
N VAL A 106 -18.58 -0.18 17.73
CA VAL A 106 -18.54 -0.39 19.17
C VAL A 106 -18.18 -1.84 19.49
N VAL A 107 -17.06 -2.04 20.16
CA VAL A 107 -16.54 -3.37 20.56
C VAL A 107 -17.02 -3.72 21.97
N GLU A 108 -16.93 -2.77 22.89
CA GLU A 108 -17.33 -2.93 24.29
C GLU A 108 -18.11 -1.69 24.73
N HIS A 109 -19.18 -1.89 25.48
CA HIS A 109 -20.01 -0.82 26.04
C HIS A 109 -20.37 -1.15 27.48
N THR A 110 -20.15 -0.21 28.38
CA THR A 110 -20.51 -0.31 29.78
C THR A 110 -21.35 0.91 30.19
N GLU A 111 -22.49 0.66 30.79
CA GLU A 111 -23.40 1.70 31.28
C GLU A 111 -23.20 1.91 32.79
N ILE A 112 -22.87 3.13 33.20
CA ILE A 112 -22.65 3.50 34.59
C ILE A 112 -23.77 4.42 35.04
N THR A 113 -24.53 4.02 36.05
CA THR A 113 -25.57 4.87 36.62
C THR A 113 -24.95 5.79 37.68
N VAL A 114 -24.77 7.06 37.34
CA VAL A 114 -24.21 8.08 38.23
C VAL A 114 -25.25 8.57 39.23
N MET A 115 -26.49 8.77 38.78
CA MET A 115 -27.57 9.20 39.64
C MET A 115 -28.83 8.35 39.38
N LYS A 116 -29.39 7.74 40.45
CA LYS A 116 -30.61 6.99 40.35
C LYS A 116 -31.79 7.94 40.29
N GLN A 117 -32.78 7.58 39.51
CA GLN A 117 -34.08 8.29 39.48
C GLN A 117 -34.71 8.36 40.87
N GLN A 118 -35.11 9.55 41.28
CA GLN A 118 -35.84 9.75 42.52
C GLN A 118 -37.25 10.26 42.21
N VAL A 119 -38.22 9.70 42.88
CA VAL A 119 -39.63 10.10 42.82
C VAL A 119 -40.14 10.43 44.21
N ASP A 120 -41.06 11.36 44.32
CA ASP A 120 -41.74 11.68 45.59
C ASP A 120 -42.78 10.60 45.95
N ASP A 121 -43.38 10.72 47.16
CA ASP A 121 -44.41 9.81 47.63
C ASP A 121 -45.70 9.82 46.78
N TYR A 122 -45.86 10.79 45.91
CA TYR A 122 -46.94 10.95 44.95
C TYR A 122 -46.61 10.48 43.55
N GLY A 123 -45.37 9.96 43.31
CA GLY A 123 -44.93 9.45 42.01
C GLY A 123 -44.39 10.51 41.05
N ASN A 124 -44.19 11.77 41.51
CA ASN A 124 -43.60 12.80 40.67
C ASN A 124 -42.05 12.70 40.64
N LEU A 125 -41.49 13.00 39.51
CA LEU A 125 -40.04 12.94 39.26
C LEU A 125 -39.34 14.04 40.04
N ILE A 126 -38.47 13.70 41.02
CA ILE A 126 -37.63 14.66 41.74
C ILE A 126 -36.30 14.86 41.00
N SER A 127 -35.69 13.75 40.57
CA SER A 127 -34.45 13.79 39.77
C SER A 127 -34.46 12.72 38.69
N PRO A 128 -33.95 13.04 37.47
CA PRO A 128 -33.81 12.06 36.41
C PRO A 128 -32.70 11.05 36.73
N LYS A 129 -32.76 9.88 36.12
CA LYS A 129 -31.63 8.95 36.05
C LYS A 129 -30.57 9.58 35.17
N ILE A 130 -29.33 9.71 35.66
CA ILE A 130 -28.16 10.12 34.87
C ILE A 130 -27.32 8.88 34.68
N VAL A 131 -27.04 8.62 33.43
CA VAL A 131 -26.22 7.49 32.98
C VAL A 131 -25.04 8.02 32.19
N GLU A 132 -23.89 7.48 32.45
CA GLU A 132 -22.67 7.69 31.71
C GLU A 132 -22.29 6.39 31.01
N HIS A 133 -21.67 6.50 29.87
CA HIS A 133 -21.30 5.38 29.03
C HIS A 133 -19.78 5.34 28.83
N ASP A 134 -19.21 4.19 29.14
CA ASP A 134 -17.82 3.87 28.75
C ASP A 134 -17.86 2.97 27.54
N VAL A 135 -17.16 3.39 26.48
CA VAL A 135 -17.22 2.73 25.18
C VAL A 135 -15.83 2.50 24.64
N LYS A 136 -15.58 1.28 24.20
CA LYS A 136 -14.43 0.95 23.38
C LYS A 136 -14.88 0.83 21.94
N VAL A 137 -14.26 1.60 21.05
CA VAL A 137 -14.58 1.58 19.63
C VAL A 137 -13.38 1.12 18.82
N LYS A 138 -13.68 0.44 17.74
CA LYS A 138 -12.77 0.12 16.67
C LYS A 138 -13.02 1.13 15.55
N LYS A 139 -12.03 1.97 15.29
CA LYS A 139 -12.06 2.95 14.22
C LYS A 139 -11.36 2.38 12.99
N THR A 140 -12.08 2.31 11.89
CA THR A 140 -11.57 1.86 10.61
C THR A 140 -11.42 3.08 9.69
N THR A 141 -10.18 3.41 9.34
CA THR A 141 -9.88 4.50 8.41
C THR A 141 -9.30 3.91 7.14
N THR A 142 -9.93 4.17 6.00
CA THR A 142 -9.43 3.74 4.69
C THR A 142 -8.86 4.94 3.96
N ASP A 143 -7.55 4.92 3.75
CA ASP A 143 -6.82 5.91 2.98
C ASP A 143 -6.40 5.33 1.64
N GLY A 144 -6.70 6.07 0.56
CA GLY A 144 -6.30 5.71 -0.79
C GLY A 144 -5.14 6.59 -1.28
N GLN A 145 -4.13 5.96 -1.88
CA GLN A 145 -3.00 6.69 -2.45
C GLN A 145 -2.51 6.06 -3.75
N VAL A 146 -1.94 6.90 -4.61
CA VAL A 146 -1.23 6.40 -5.80
C VAL A 146 0.12 5.84 -5.38
N ARG A 147 0.33 4.55 -5.66
CA ARG A 147 1.63 3.90 -5.50
C ARG A 147 2.35 3.81 -6.82
N ILE A 148 3.63 4.14 -6.79
CA ILE A 148 4.52 4.06 -7.94
C ILE A 148 5.74 3.25 -7.50
N LEU A 149 6.12 2.25 -8.27
CA LEU A 149 7.28 1.40 -7.98
C LEU A 149 8.02 1.01 -9.25
N SER A 150 9.33 0.79 -9.12
CA SER A 150 10.12 0.16 -10.15
C SER A 150 9.96 -1.35 -10.07
N VAL A 151 9.67 -1.98 -11.20
CA VAL A 151 9.52 -3.42 -11.32
C VAL A 151 10.81 -3.99 -11.90
N PRO A 152 11.48 -4.91 -11.19
CA PRO A 152 12.65 -5.59 -11.72
C PRO A 152 12.34 -6.30 -13.04
N PRO A 153 13.20 -6.22 -14.06
CA PRO A 153 12.95 -6.85 -15.36
C PRO A 153 12.68 -8.35 -15.30
N GLU A 154 13.22 -9.06 -14.30
CA GLU A 154 12.99 -10.48 -14.06
C GLU A 154 11.58 -10.80 -13.51
N GLU A 155 10.90 -9.81 -12.98
CA GLU A 155 9.52 -9.92 -12.47
C GLU A 155 8.49 -9.45 -13.49
N PHE A 156 8.93 -8.84 -14.58
CA PHE A 156 8.06 -8.35 -15.65
C PHE A 156 8.00 -9.35 -16.80
N LEU A 157 6.79 -9.84 -17.07
CA LEU A 157 6.53 -10.78 -18.14
C LEU A 157 5.68 -10.10 -19.21
N ILE A 158 6.12 -10.20 -20.47
CA ILE A 158 5.40 -9.66 -21.62
C ILE A 158 5.44 -10.67 -22.77
N SER A 159 4.42 -10.68 -23.60
CA SER A 159 4.38 -11.55 -24.76
C SER A 159 5.57 -11.32 -25.68
N ARG A 160 6.25 -12.40 -26.10
CA ARG A 160 7.54 -12.38 -26.82
C ARG A 160 7.55 -11.55 -28.10
N ARG A 161 6.40 -11.40 -28.74
CA ARG A 161 6.26 -10.67 -30.03
C ARG A 161 5.80 -9.23 -29.86
N ALA A 162 5.47 -8.82 -28.65
CA ALA A 162 5.02 -7.46 -28.38
C ALA A 162 6.17 -6.47 -28.56
N THR A 163 5.87 -5.34 -29.15
CA THR A 163 6.78 -4.20 -29.29
C THR A 163 6.48 -3.10 -28.29
N SER A 164 5.26 -3.10 -27.76
CA SER A 164 4.79 -2.18 -26.71
C SER A 164 3.84 -2.92 -25.75
N ILE A 165 3.49 -2.27 -24.64
CA ILE A 165 2.50 -2.80 -23.68
C ILE A 165 1.11 -2.86 -24.36
N GLU A 166 0.80 -1.91 -25.25
CA GLU A 166 -0.51 -1.78 -25.91
C GLU A 166 -0.79 -2.90 -26.91
N ASP A 167 0.24 -3.41 -27.60
CA ASP A 167 0.12 -4.48 -28.59
C ASP A 167 0.35 -5.88 -27.96
N ALA A 168 0.65 -5.92 -26.66
CA ALA A 168 0.91 -7.17 -25.96
C ALA A 168 -0.39 -7.93 -25.68
N SER A 169 -0.42 -9.20 -26.10
CA SER A 169 -1.52 -10.11 -25.73
C SER A 169 -1.47 -10.55 -24.28
N PHE A 170 -0.35 -10.36 -23.61
CA PHE A 170 -0.10 -10.74 -22.23
C PHE A 170 0.95 -9.83 -21.62
N VAL A 171 0.64 -9.22 -20.47
CA VAL A 171 1.54 -8.44 -19.63
C VAL A 171 1.29 -8.86 -18.18
N CYS A 172 2.34 -9.16 -17.44
CA CYS A 172 2.18 -9.65 -16.08
C CYS A 172 3.35 -9.22 -15.18
N HIS A 173 3.03 -8.85 -13.97
CA HIS A 173 3.98 -8.64 -12.88
C HIS A 173 3.94 -9.84 -11.95
N ARG A 174 5.04 -10.57 -11.86
CA ARG A 174 5.18 -11.79 -11.06
C ARG A 174 6.04 -11.52 -9.82
N VAL A 175 5.46 -11.68 -8.64
CA VAL A 175 6.13 -11.45 -7.36
C VAL A 175 6.07 -12.69 -6.48
N LYS A 176 7.13 -12.94 -5.71
CA LYS A 176 7.11 -13.95 -4.66
C LYS A 176 6.57 -13.35 -3.38
N LYS A 177 5.47 -13.90 -2.88
CA LYS A 177 4.88 -13.51 -1.59
C LYS A 177 4.80 -14.70 -0.64
N SER A 178 4.89 -14.41 0.66
CA SER A 178 4.62 -15.43 1.67
C SER A 178 3.12 -15.70 1.78
N VAL A 179 2.77 -16.91 2.19
CA VAL A 179 1.37 -17.28 2.46
C VAL A 179 0.75 -16.36 3.53
N SER A 180 1.53 -15.97 4.55
CA SER A 180 1.08 -15.04 5.57
C SER A 180 0.75 -13.66 5.02
N ASP A 181 1.56 -13.14 4.09
CA ASP A 181 1.31 -11.83 3.48
C ASP A 181 0.03 -11.84 2.63
N LEU A 182 -0.19 -12.92 1.86
CA LEU A 182 -1.41 -13.07 1.07
C LEU A 182 -2.67 -13.12 1.95
N ILE A 183 -2.61 -13.81 3.10
CA ILE A 183 -3.73 -13.84 4.04
C ILE A 183 -3.97 -12.46 4.65
N LEU A 184 -2.92 -11.69 4.97
CA LEU A 184 -3.03 -10.32 5.45
C LEU A 184 -3.61 -9.37 4.38
N GLU A 185 -3.33 -9.60 3.12
CA GLU A 185 -3.91 -8.88 1.98
C GLU A 185 -5.37 -9.27 1.69
N GLY A 186 -5.94 -10.22 2.44
CA GLY A 186 -7.36 -10.59 2.35
C GLY A 186 -7.66 -11.84 1.52
N TYR A 187 -6.64 -12.55 1.02
CA TYR A 187 -6.88 -13.80 0.31
C TYR A 187 -7.37 -14.90 1.27
N SER A 188 -8.31 -15.73 0.80
CA SER A 188 -8.85 -16.82 1.59
C SER A 188 -7.79 -17.85 1.96
N LYS A 189 -7.63 -18.11 3.26
CA LYS A 189 -6.66 -19.08 3.76
C LYS A 189 -6.79 -20.46 3.11
N SER A 190 -8.01 -20.95 2.88
CA SER A 190 -8.23 -22.26 2.26
C SER A 190 -7.70 -22.32 0.84
N VAL A 191 -7.79 -21.22 0.07
CA VAL A 191 -7.26 -21.16 -1.29
C VAL A 191 -5.74 -21.08 -1.28
N VAL A 192 -5.19 -20.25 -0.38
CA VAL A 192 -3.74 -20.03 -0.30
C VAL A 192 -3.00 -21.26 0.22
N ASP A 193 -3.61 -22.02 1.14
CA ASP A 193 -3.00 -23.26 1.67
C ASP A 193 -2.89 -24.38 0.62
N ASP A 194 -3.80 -24.41 -0.36
CA ASP A 194 -3.80 -25.37 -1.45
C ASP A 194 -2.83 -25.03 -2.59
N LEU A 195 -2.24 -23.84 -2.61
CA LEU A 195 -1.29 -23.44 -3.64
C LEU A 195 0.01 -24.25 -3.57
N PRO A 196 0.61 -24.59 -4.72
CA PRO A 196 1.91 -25.25 -4.74
C PRO A 196 2.99 -24.34 -4.16
N THR A 197 3.88 -24.92 -3.36
CA THR A 197 5.04 -24.20 -2.83
C THR A 197 5.97 -23.82 -3.98
N TYR A 198 6.53 -22.62 -3.92
CA TYR A 198 7.58 -22.22 -4.84
C TYR A 198 8.73 -23.23 -4.80
N THR A 199 9.04 -23.80 -5.94
CA THR A 199 10.22 -24.66 -6.14
C THR A 199 11.17 -23.89 -7.07
N GLN A 200 12.40 -23.72 -6.63
CA GLN A 200 13.41 -23.05 -7.45
C GLN A 200 13.79 -23.94 -8.65
N ASN A 201 13.33 -23.58 -9.83
CA ASN A 201 13.72 -24.25 -11.08
C ASN A 201 15.02 -23.65 -11.61
N ASN A 202 15.91 -24.49 -12.14
CA ASN A 202 17.19 -24.05 -12.74
C ASN A 202 17.00 -23.07 -13.91
N ALA A 203 15.81 -23.05 -14.55
CA ALA A 203 15.50 -22.12 -15.63
C ALA A 203 15.29 -20.66 -15.17
N GLU A 204 15.08 -20.45 -13.88
CA GLU A 204 14.92 -19.11 -13.28
C GLU A 204 16.24 -18.60 -12.67
N TRP A 205 17.31 -19.37 -12.79
CA TRP A 205 18.63 -18.99 -12.34
C TRP A 205 19.25 -17.98 -13.30
N ASN A 206 19.18 -16.71 -12.93
CA ASN A 206 19.74 -15.59 -13.68
C ASN A 206 20.84 -14.92 -12.83
N GLU A 207 22.00 -14.69 -13.41
CA GLU A 207 23.13 -14.00 -12.73
C GLU A 207 22.73 -12.62 -12.22
N GLU A 208 21.88 -11.92 -12.95
CA GLU A 208 21.40 -10.57 -12.57
C GLU A 208 20.52 -10.64 -11.33
N ARG A 209 19.63 -11.61 -11.27
CA ARG A 209 18.78 -11.88 -10.10
C ARG A 209 19.64 -12.25 -8.91
N GLN A 210 20.58 -13.15 -9.07
CA GLN A 210 21.51 -13.55 -8.02
C GLN A 210 22.29 -12.35 -7.49
N ALA A 211 22.78 -11.48 -8.36
CA ALA A 211 23.51 -10.26 -7.97
C ALA A 211 22.62 -9.26 -7.21
N ARG A 212 21.34 -9.22 -7.51
CA ARG A 212 20.35 -8.34 -6.84
C ARG A 212 19.93 -8.87 -5.46
N PHE A 213 19.72 -10.17 -5.34
CA PHE A 213 19.21 -10.83 -4.14
C PHE A 213 20.25 -11.69 -3.42
N SER A 214 21.55 -11.54 -3.73
CA SER A 214 22.62 -12.38 -3.16
C SER A 214 22.78 -12.26 -1.64
N PHE A 215 22.15 -11.26 -1.04
CA PHE A 215 22.14 -11.05 0.42
C PHE A 215 20.78 -11.39 1.06
N ASP A 216 19.81 -11.79 0.27
CA ASP A 216 18.50 -12.18 0.76
C ASP A 216 18.50 -13.67 1.15
N GLU A 217 17.63 -14.04 2.08
CA GLU A 217 17.43 -15.42 2.56
C GLU A 217 17.06 -16.43 1.44
N ASP A 218 16.75 -15.94 0.23
CA ASP A 218 16.50 -16.76 -0.96
C ASP A 218 17.72 -17.55 -1.43
N SER A 219 18.91 -17.26 -0.90
CA SER A 219 20.13 -18.06 -1.10
C SER A 219 20.19 -19.31 -0.22
N VAL A 220 19.37 -19.38 0.81
CA VAL A 220 19.19 -20.59 1.60
C VAL A 220 18.27 -21.51 0.79
N PRO A 221 18.66 -22.78 0.49
CA PRO A 221 17.73 -23.74 -0.10
C PRO A 221 16.46 -23.70 0.75
N ALA A 222 15.35 -23.33 0.12
CA ALA A 222 14.07 -23.36 0.80
C ALA A 222 13.89 -24.79 1.32
N GLU A 223 14.13 -24.99 2.62
CA GLU A 223 13.58 -26.16 3.27
C GLU A 223 12.11 -26.18 2.87
N GLU A 224 11.62 -27.32 2.40
CA GLU A 224 10.24 -27.50 1.98
C GLU A 224 9.30 -27.03 3.10
N GLY A 225 9.11 -25.72 3.17
CA GLY A 225 8.44 -25.04 4.26
C GLY A 225 6.95 -25.35 4.21
N LYS A 226 6.53 -26.26 5.05
CA LYS A 226 5.15 -26.36 5.47
C LYS A 226 4.95 -25.27 6.53
N GLY A 227 4.34 -24.14 6.16
CA GLY A 227 4.09 -23.11 7.16
C GLY A 227 3.69 -21.76 6.55
N PRO A 228 3.35 -20.77 7.40
CA PRO A 228 2.92 -19.43 6.95
C PRO A 228 4.02 -18.65 6.20
N SER A 229 5.29 -18.98 6.40
CA SER A 229 6.44 -18.40 5.67
C SER A 229 6.69 -19.02 4.30
N ARG A 230 5.92 -20.03 3.90
CA ARG A 230 5.97 -20.62 2.57
C ARG A 230 5.75 -19.59 1.50
N LYS A 231 6.63 -19.52 0.49
CA LYS A 231 6.52 -18.59 -0.64
C LYS A 231 5.75 -19.19 -1.81
N VAL A 232 4.93 -18.39 -2.42
CA VAL A 232 4.16 -18.71 -3.63
C VAL A 232 4.30 -17.58 -4.65
N TRP A 233 4.02 -17.87 -5.92
CA TRP A 233 3.96 -16.84 -6.95
C TRP A 233 2.62 -16.13 -6.92
N LEU A 234 2.67 -14.81 -6.92
CA LEU A 234 1.56 -13.93 -7.25
C LEU A 234 1.81 -13.33 -8.62
N GLU A 235 0.87 -13.52 -9.53
CA GLU A 235 0.90 -13.01 -10.90
C GLU A 235 -0.27 -12.06 -11.10
N GLU A 236 0.05 -10.79 -11.38
CA GLU A 236 -0.91 -9.74 -11.70
C GLU A 236 -0.83 -9.47 -13.20
N CYS A 237 -1.83 -9.93 -13.95
CA CYS A 237 -1.88 -9.88 -15.41
C CYS A 237 -2.96 -8.93 -15.93
#